data_b7d6c099103cdb8672e1bf398f1e5db9
#
_entry.id   b7d6c099103cdb8672e1bf398f1e5db9
#
_cell.length_a   1.000
_cell.length_b   1.000
_cell.length_c   1.000
_cell.angle_alpha   90.00
_cell.angle_beta   90.00
_cell.angle_gamma   90.00
#
_symmetry.space_group_name_H-M   'P 1'
#
loop_
_entity.id
_entity.type
_entity.pdbx_description
1 polymer ?
#
loop_
_entity_poly.entity_id
_entity_poly.type
_entity_poly.pdbx_seq_one_letter_code
_entity_poly.pdbx_strand_id
1 'polypeptide(L)'
;MRIEAPRYTERFGAVRINEVQKVLELDSGRAREMSLHEDIAVRKIEEDTLKDFEEKLAIVIPVRNEKLKLFEGVISGVPHECLTIVISNSDTEKVDRFRMEKDTLKQYCHFTRRNALIIHQKDPVVARALEAGGYTDILDDDGLVRNGKAEGMLLAMMISMMVKKQFIGF
;
A
#
# COMPACT_ATOMS: atom_id res chain seq x y z
N MET A 1 -18.10 -3.22 1.43
CA MET A 1 -17.19 -3.22 0.26
C MET A 1 -17.70 -4.22 -0.77
N ARG A 2 -17.58 -3.95 -2.05
CA ARG A 2 -18.31 -4.66 -3.10
C ARG A 2 -17.41 -5.01 -4.27
N ILE A 3 -17.47 -6.26 -4.74
CA ILE A 3 -16.70 -6.70 -5.89
C ILE A 3 -17.54 -6.76 -7.14
N GLU A 4 -17.13 -6.11 -8.20
CA GLU A 4 -17.75 -6.15 -9.51
C GLU A 4 -16.80 -6.80 -10.52
N ALA A 5 -17.22 -7.85 -11.18
CA ALA A 5 -16.52 -8.37 -12.35
C ALA A 5 -17.02 -7.67 -13.62
N PRO A 6 -16.25 -7.66 -14.74
CA PRO A 6 -16.56 -6.89 -15.96
C PRO A 6 -17.95 -7.11 -16.57
N ARG A 7 -18.55 -8.24 -16.27
CA ARG A 7 -19.91 -8.58 -16.71
C ARG A 7 -20.86 -8.88 -15.57
N TYR A 8 -20.34 -8.85 -14.35
CA TYR A 8 -21.06 -9.19 -13.14
C TYR A 8 -20.62 -8.27 -12.02
N THR A 9 -21.54 -7.87 -11.20
CA THR A 9 -21.24 -7.20 -9.96
C THR A 9 -21.31 -8.23 -8.85
N GLU A 10 -20.16 -8.60 -8.32
CA GLU A 10 -20.08 -9.44 -7.13
C GLU A 10 -19.88 -8.56 -5.91
N ARG A 11 -20.63 -8.80 -4.85
CA ARG A 11 -20.49 -8.15 -3.57
C ARG A 11 -19.86 -9.09 -2.57
N PHE A 12 -18.80 -8.61 -2.00
CA PHE A 12 -18.20 -9.17 -0.82
C PHE A 12 -18.26 -8.14 0.29
N GLY A 13 -19.30 -8.16 1.06
CA GLY A 13 -19.42 -7.13 2.05
C GLY A 13 -19.33 -5.73 1.38
N ALA A 14 -18.30 -4.94 1.58
CA ALA A 14 -18.14 -3.58 1.07
C ALA A 14 -17.09 -3.35 -0.01
N VAL A 15 -16.40 -4.35 -0.54
CA VAL A 15 -15.41 -4.19 -1.62
C VAL A 15 -16.00 -4.35 -3.01
N ARG A 16 -15.59 -3.51 -3.95
CA ARG A 16 -16.06 -3.54 -5.34
C ARG A 16 -14.91 -3.73 -6.33
N ILE A 17 -14.97 -4.75 -7.20
CA ILE A 17 -13.97 -5.06 -8.22
C ILE A 17 -14.55 -4.87 -9.61
N ASN A 18 -13.97 -3.99 -10.45
CA ASN A 18 -14.43 -3.70 -11.80
C ASN A 18 -13.47 -4.21 -12.85
N GLU A 19 -14.02 -4.54 -14.02
CA GLU A 19 -13.30 -4.87 -15.23
C GLU A 19 -12.53 -6.19 -15.20
N VAL A 20 -11.27 -6.17 -15.58
CA VAL A 20 -10.42 -7.35 -15.76
C VAL A 20 -10.11 -8.06 -14.46
N GLN A 21 -10.40 -7.44 -13.36
CA GLN A 21 -10.13 -7.93 -12.03
C GLN A 21 -11.44 -8.12 -11.30
N LYS A 22 -11.56 -9.17 -10.54
CA LYS A 22 -12.66 -9.30 -9.59
C LYS A 22 -12.49 -8.27 -8.50
N VAL A 23 -13.43 -7.42 -8.31
CA VAL A 23 -13.51 -6.51 -7.21
C VAL A 23 -14.36 -7.05 -6.11
N LEU A 24 -13.83 -7.14 -4.96
CA LEU A 24 -14.44 -7.64 -3.77
C LEU A 24 -14.86 -6.48 -2.89
N GLU A 25 -16.12 -6.35 -2.65
CA GLU A 25 -16.68 -5.38 -1.74
C GLU A 25 -16.79 -6.05 -0.36
N LEU A 26 -15.91 -5.66 0.56
CA LEU A 26 -15.83 -6.22 1.90
C LEU A 26 -16.46 -5.25 2.89
N ASP A 27 -17.59 -5.56 3.42
CA ASP A 27 -18.18 -4.87 4.54
C ASP A 27 -19.21 -5.75 5.24
N SER A 28 -19.74 -5.24 6.32
CA SER A 28 -20.92 -5.77 6.99
C SER A 28 -22.19 -5.68 6.15
N GLY A 29 -22.08 -5.29 4.88
CA GLY A 29 -23.21 -5.11 4.00
C GLY A 29 -24.08 -6.33 3.94
N ARG A 30 -25.37 -6.12 3.73
CA ARG A 30 -26.37 -7.17 3.61
C ARG A 30 -25.93 -8.18 2.59
N ALA A 31 -25.80 -9.44 3.02
CA ALA A 31 -25.65 -10.55 2.11
C ALA A 31 -26.75 -10.43 1.04
N ARG A 32 -26.36 -10.34 -0.23
CA ARG A 32 -27.33 -10.39 -1.31
C ARG A 32 -28.03 -11.74 -1.21
N GLU A 33 -29.35 -11.75 -1.26
CA GLU A 33 -30.09 -12.98 -1.49
C GLU A 33 -29.57 -13.57 -2.80
N MET A 34 -28.95 -14.72 -2.70
CA MET A 34 -28.27 -15.34 -3.82
C MET A 34 -29.17 -16.32 -4.50
N SER A 35 -29.08 -16.35 -5.82
CA SER A 35 -29.67 -17.45 -6.56
C SER A 35 -28.99 -18.76 -6.16
N LEU A 36 -29.75 -19.80 -6.04
CA LEU A 36 -29.36 -21.17 -5.59
C LEU A 36 -28.23 -21.82 -6.41
N HIS A 37 -27.67 -21.12 -7.41
CA HIS A 37 -26.69 -21.64 -8.38
C HIS A 37 -25.34 -20.93 -8.36
N GLU A 38 -25.11 -19.97 -7.45
CA GLU A 38 -23.83 -19.29 -7.36
C GLU A 38 -23.03 -19.84 -6.18
N ASP A 39 -21.95 -20.55 -6.48
CA ASP A 39 -20.93 -20.92 -5.50
C ASP A 39 -20.22 -19.67 -5.03
N ILE A 40 -20.52 -19.21 -3.84
CA ILE A 40 -19.89 -18.04 -3.26
C ILE A 40 -18.79 -18.45 -2.32
N ALA A 41 -17.59 -18.08 -2.69
CA ALA A 41 -16.40 -18.30 -1.89
C ALA A 41 -16.42 -17.47 -0.59
N VAL A 42 -17.01 -16.26 -0.62
CA VAL A 42 -17.12 -15.40 0.58
C VAL A 42 -18.56 -14.93 0.73
N ARG A 43 -19.16 -15.21 1.87
CA ARG A 43 -20.56 -14.88 2.15
C ARG A 43 -20.71 -13.53 2.85
N LYS A 44 -19.94 -13.31 3.90
CA LYS A 44 -19.96 -12.11 4.72
C LYS A 44 -18.65 -12.03 5.50
N ILE A 45 -18.06 -10.88 5.54
CA ILE A 45 -16.96 -10.57 6.45
C ILE A 45 -17.48 -9.53 7.43
N GLU A 46 -17.42 -9.82 8.71
CA GLU A 46 -17.78 -8.87 9.75
C GLU A 46 -16.78 -7.71 9.77
N GLU A 47 -17.26 -6.51 10.06
CA GLU A 47 -16.47 -5.29 10.08
C GLU A 47 -15.23 -5.41 11.00
N ASP A 48 -15.41 -5.97 12.19
CA ASP A 48 -14.32 -6.18 13.14
C ASP A 48 -13.26 -7.13 12.60
N THR A 49 -13.66 -8.20 11.90
CA THR A 49 -12.71 -9.13 11.26
C THR A 49 -11.92 -8.43 10.15
N LEU A 50 -12.57 -7.58 9.38
CA LEU A 50 -11.91 -6.80 8.34
C LEU A 50 -10.91 -5.82 8.95
N LYS A 51 -11.30 -5.12 9.99
CA LYS A 51 -10.44 -4.19 10.72
C LYS A 51 -9.22 -4.89 11.31
N ASP A 52 -9.41 -6.02 11.96
CA ASP A 52 -8.31 -6.85 12.49
C ASP A 52 -7.33 -7.30 11.39
N PHE A 53 -7.83 -7.55 10.19
CA PHE A 53 -7.00 -7.89 9.04
C PHE A 53 -6.24 -6.65 8.53
N GLU A 54 -6.93 -5.53 8.38
CA GLU A 54 -6.33 -4.27 7.91
C GLU A 54 -5.20 -3.80 8.85
N GLU A 55 -5.37 -3.94 10.15
CA GLU A 55 -4.33 -3.63 11.15
C GLU A 55 -3.05 -4.45 10.97
N LYS A 56 -3.16 -5.66 10.41
CA LYS A 56 -2.02 -6.55 10.12
C LYS A 56 -1.43 -6.34 8.74
N LEU A 57 -2.06 -5.52 7.90
CA LEU A 57 -1.70 -5.28 6.51
C LEU A 57 -0.89 -3.99 6.37
N ALA A 58 0.19 -4.05 5.60
CA ALA A 58 0.87 -2.88 5.06
C ALA A 58 0.56 -2.74 3.57
N ILE A 59 0.19 -1.55 3.12
CA ILE A 59 0.05 -1.22 1.70
C ILE A 59 1.26 -0.38 1.28
N VAL A 60 2.00 -0.88 0.31
CA VAL A 60 3.20 -0.23 -0.21
C VAL A 60 2.88 0.54 -1.48
N ILE A 61 3.30 1.78 -1.51
CA ILE A 61 3.14 2.69 -2.64
C ILE A 61 4.53 3.11 -3.12
N PRO A 62 5.08 2.49 -4.18
CA PRO A 62 6.28 2.96 -4.82
C PRO A 62 5.97 4.24 -5.62
N VAL A 63 6.77 5.30 -5.44
CA VAL A 63 6.56 6.61 -6.08
C VAL A 63 7.84 7.07 -6.76
N ARG A 64 7.71 7.64 -7.97
CA ARG A 64 8.81 8.28 -8.67
C ARG A 64 8.32 9.46 -9.50
N ASN A 65 8.51 10.67 -8.98
CA ASN A 65 8.16 11.93 -9.68
C ASN A 65 6.69 12.04 -10.11
N GLU A 66 5.78 11.36 -9.43
CA GLU A 66 4.36 11.41 -9.75
C GLU A 66 3.74 12.78 -9.46
N LYS A 67 2.63 13.09 -10.15
CA LYS A 67 1.85 14.28 -9.84
C LYS A 67 1.26 14.16 -8.43
N LEU A 68 1.41 15.18 -7.60
CA LEU A 68 0.91 15.15 -6.21
C LEU A 68 -0.58 14.81 -6.12
N LYS A 69 -1.40 15.30 -7.05
CA LYS A 69 -2.83 14.95 -7.09
C LYS A 69 -3.08 13.46 -7.31
N LEU A 70 -2.23 12.80 -8.11
CA LEU A 70 -2.31 11.35 -8.29
C LEU A 70 -1.88 10.63 -7.01
N PHE A 71 -0.78 11.08 -6.41
CA PHE A 71 -0.30 10.55 -5.13
C PHE A 71 -1.35 10.68 -4.03
N GLU A 72 -2.00 11.83 -3.88
CA GLU A 72 -3.12 12.05 -2.94
C GLU A 72 -4.28 11.08 -3.21
N GLY A 73 -4.64 10.90 -4.47
CA GLY A 73 -5.67 9.95 -4.87
C GLY A 73 -5.35 8.52 -4.45
N VAL A 74 -4.10 8.09 -4.62
CA VAL A 74 -3.65 6.73 -4.25
C VAL A 74 -3.67 6.55 -2.73
N ILE A 75 -3.07 7.47 -1.96
CA ILE A 75 -3.05 7.36 -0.50
C ILE A 75 -4.45 7.42 0.12
N SER A 76 -5.39 8.14 -0.52
CA SER A 76 -6.78 8.20 -0.06
C SER A 76 -7.55 6.91 -0.29
N GLY A 77 -7.12 6.08 -1.23
CA GLY A 77 -7.72 4.77 -1.51
C GLY A 77 -7.27 3.65 -0.57
N VAL A 78 -6.23 3.86 0.23
CA VAL A 78 -5.78 2.85 1.20
C VAL A 78 -6.81 2.72 2.32
N PRO A 79 -7.17 1.49 2.76
CA PRO A 79 -8.06 1.30 3.90
C PRO A 79 -7.53 1.96 5.17
N HIS A 80 -8.42 2.38 6.07
CA HIS A 80 -8.07 3.28 7.19
C HIS A 80 -7.07 2.66 8.16
N GLU A 81 -7.23 1.41 8.51
CA GLU A 81 -6.43 0.75 9.55
C GLU A 81 -5.11 0.17 8.98
N CYS A 82 -4.96 0.14 7.65
CA CYS A 82 -3.74 -0.32 7.02
C CYS A 82 -2.58 0.65 7.27
N LEU A 83 -1.39 0.11 7.50
CA LEU A 83 -0.17 0.92 7.46
C LEU A 83 0.18 1.26 6.02
N THR A 84 0.24 2.53 5.69
CA THR A 84 0.75 2.98 4.39
C THR A 84 2.27 3.10 4.43
N ILE A 85 2.98 2.44 3.53
CA ILE A 85 4.44 2.57 3.37
C ILE A 85 4.72 3.15 1.99
N VAL A 86 5.25 4.36 1.94
CA VAL A 86 5.65 5.01 0.70
C VAL A 86 7.16 4.84 0.52
N ILE A 87 7.56 4.23 -0.60
CA ILE A 87 8.96 4.16 -1.02
C ILE A 87 9.13 5.11 -2.18
N SER A 88 9.77 6.24 -1.92
CA SER A 88 10.00 7.26 -2.93
C SER A 88 11.39 7.11 -3.56
N ASN A 89 11.42 7.18 -4.87
CA ASN A 89 12.64 7.33 -5.68
C ASN A 89 12.53 8.60 -6.53
N SER A 90 11.94 9.64 -5.96
CA SER A 90 11.70 10.92 -6.61
C SER A 90 12.90 11.86 -6.46
N ASP A 91 13.00 12.82 -7.38
CA ASP A 91 14.10 13.77 -7.40
C ASP A 91 14.16 14.63 -6.13
N THR A 92 15.40 14.93 -5.67
CA THR A 92 15.66 15.76 -4.49
C THR A 92 16.48 17.01 -4.82
N GLU A 93 17.05 17.11 -6.05
CA GLU A 93 18.02 18.15 -6.41
C GLU A 93 17.38 19.43 -6.99
N LYS A 94 16.68 19.32 -8.13
CA LYS A 94 16.16 20.50 -8.85
C LYS A 94 14.82 20.98 -8.27
N VAL A 95 13.90 20.04 -8.10
CA VAL A 95 12.65 20.23 -7.42
C VAL A 95 12.59 19.10 -6.41
N ASP A 96 12.62 19.42 -5.14
CA ASP A 96 12.56 18.41 -4.08
C ASP A 96 11.16 17.76 -4.02
N ARG A 97 10.98 16.84 -4.96
CA ARG A 97 9.74 16.06 -5.10
C ARG A 97 9.49 15.20 -3.87
N PHE A 98 10.53 14.57 -3.34
CA PHE A 98 10.42 13.76 -2.13
C PHE A 98 9.90 14.58 -0.95
N ARG A 99 10.41 15.80 -0.77
CA ARG A 99 9.91 16.70 0.27
C ARG A 99 8.42 17.01 0.08
N MET A 100 8.00 17.30 -1.16
CA MET A 100 6.59 17.56 -1.46
C MET A 100 5.70 16.36 -1.15
N GLU A 101 6.11 15.15 -1.55
CA GLU A 101 5.41 13.90 -1.24
C GLU A 101 5.32 13.68 0.27
N LYS A 102 6.42 13.89 0.99
CA LYS A 102 6.49 13.78 2.44
C LYS A 102 5.56 14.76 3.15
N ASP A 103 5.55 16.02 2.72
CA ASP A 103 4.70 17.06 3.32
C ASP A 103 3.21 16.77 3.03
N THR A 104 2.90 16.33 1.81
CA THR A 104 1.54 15.90 1.42
C THR A 104 1.06 14.72 2.29
N LEU A 105 1.89 13.68 2.40
CA LEU A 105 1.55 12.51 3.23
C LEU A 105 1.37 12.89 4.70
N LYS A 106 2.25 13.74 5.23
CA LYS A 106 2.17 14.22 6.61
C LYS A 106 0.87 14.98 6.87
N GLN A 107 0.49 15.88 5.98
CA GLN A 107 -0.77 16.62 6.09
C GLN A 107 -1.97 15.66 6.01
N TYR A 108 -1.98 14.76 5.05
CA TYR A 108 -3.03 13.77 4.89
C TYR A 108 -3.20 12.92 6.16
N CYS A 109 -2.11 12.37 6.69
CA CYS A 109 -2.15 11.56 7.92
C CYS A 109 -2.58 12.37 9.15
N HIS A 110 -2.19 13.64 9.24
CA HIS A 110 -2.62 14.52 10.32
C HIS A 110 -4.14 14.70 10.33
N PHE A 111 -4.74 14.98 9.16
CA PHE A 111 -6.19 15.18 9.05
C PHE A 111 -6.99 13.89 9.19
N THR A 112 -6.48 12.80 8.65
CA THR A 112 -7.21 11.52 8.63
C THR A 112 -6.88 10.62 9.82
N ARG A 113 -5.91 10.98 10.66
CA ARG A 113 -5.39 10.19 11.78
C ARG A 113 -4.89 8.80 11.38
N ARG A 114 -4.33 8.69 10.17
CA ARG A 114 -3.77 7.44 9.66
C ARG A 114 -2.29 7.29 9.97
N ASN A 115 -1.84 6.05 9.98
CA ASN A 115 -0.43 5.71 10.15
C ASN A 115 0.23 5.52 8.78
N ALA A 116 1.34 6.21 8.56
CA ALA A 116 2.14 6.04 7.35
C ALA A 116 3.63 6.21 7.62
N LEU A 117 4.43 5.58 6.77
CA LEU A 117 5.88 5.76 6.68
C LEU A 117 6.21 6.24 5.27
N ILE A 118 7.16 7.14 5.15
CA ILE A 118 7.74 7.51 3.85
C ILE A 118 9.25 7.47 3.94
N ILE A 119 9.88 6.80 2.99
CA ILE A 119 11.32 6.59 2.93
C ILE A 119 11.79 6.90 1.52
N HIS A 120 12.89 7.64 1.40
CA HIS A 120 13.57 7.80 0.13
C HIS A 120 14.45 6.58 -0.13
N GLN A 121 14.33 5.98 -1.31
CA GLN A 121 15.08 4.77 -1.67
C GLN A 121 16.60 4.99 -1.61
N LYS A 122 17.05 6.17 -1.97
CA LYS A 122 18.47 6.59 -1.93
C LYS A 122 18.91 7.21 -0.59
N ASP A 123 18.20 6.95 0.51
CA ASP A 123 18.60 7.46 1.82
C ASP A 123 19.88 6.76 2.30
N PRO A 124 20.97 7.50 2.59
CA PRO A 124 22.23 6.89 3.06
C PRO A 124 22.10 6.14 4.40
N VAL A 125 21.11 6.49 5.22
CA VAL A 125 20.86 5.77 6.48
C VAL A 125 20.31 4.39 6.20
N VAL A 126 19.42 4.29 5.22
CA VAL A 126 18.86 3.00 4.76
C VAL A 126 19.98 2.14 4.17
N ALA A 127 20.83 2.70 3.32
CA ALA A 127 21.95 1.99 2.71
C ALA A 127 22.91 1.42 3.76
N ARG A 128 23.29 2.22 4.75
CA ARG A 128 24.15 1.75 5.87
C ARG A 128 23.49 0.64 6.70
N ALA A 129 22.19 0.72 6.93
CA ALA A 129 21.47 -0.33 7.66
C ALA A 129 21.45 -1.65 6.88
N LEU A 130 21.29 -1.59 5.56
CA LEU A 130 21.34 -2.75 4.67
C LEU A 130 22.74 -3.38 4.64
N GLU A 131 23.77 -2.55 4.50
CA GLU A 131 25.17 -2.96 4.54
C GLU A 131 25.51 -3.67 5.86
N ALA A 132 25.11 -3.08 6.98
CA ALA A 132 25.29 -3.68 8.31
C ALA A 132 24.54 -5.00 8.48
N GLY A 133 23.42 -5.19 7.77
CA GLY A 133 22.67 -6.44 7.71
C GLY A 133 23.19 -7.46 6.72
N GLY A 134 24.27 -7.13 5.96
CA GLY A 134 24.85 -8.00 4.94
C GLY A 134 24.13 -7.99 3.59
N TYR A 135 23.22 -7.05 3.35
CA TYR A 135 22.47 -6.91 2.10
C TYR A 135 23.15 -5.95 1.12
N THR A 136 24.39 -6.24 0.76
CA THR A 136 25.20 -5.38 -0.13
C THR A 136 24.82 -5.48 -1.60
N ASP A 137 24.22 -6.60 -2.03
CA ASP A 137 23.89 -6.86 -3.43
C ASP A 137 22.84 -5.90 -4.01
N ILE A 138 22.08 -5.22 -3.16
CA ILE A 138 21.10 -4.23 -3.60
C ILE A 138 21.63 -2.80 -3.62
N LEU A 139 22.89 -2.62 -3.24
CA LEU A 139 23.57 -1.32 -3.30
C LEU A 139 24.25 -1.13 -4.66
N ASP A 140 24.35 0.12 -5.08
CA ASP A 140 25.11 0.52 -6.26
C ASP A 140 26.57 0.86 -5.90
N ASP A 141 27.33 1.30 -6.91
CA ASP A 141 28.75 1.63 -6.76
C ASP A 141 28.98 2.84 -5.83
N ASP A 142 27.98 3.67 -5.61
CA ASP A 142 27.99 4.80 -4.68
C ASP A 142 27.60 4.37 -3.25
N GLY A 143 27.34 3.09 -3.03
CA GLY A 143 26.90 2.54 -1.74
C GLY A 143 25.48 2.93 -1.37
N LEU A 144 24.63 3.29 -2.31
CA LEU A 144 23.22 3.61 -2.13
C LEU A 144 22.36 2.50 -2.73
N VAL A 145 21.10 2.39 -2.30
CA VAL A 145 20.16 1.42 -2.88
C VAL A 145 19.99 1.69 -4.37
N ARG A 146 20.10 0.66 -5.21
CA ARG A 146 19.95 0.77 -6.67
C ARG A 146 18.64 1.39 -7.08
N ASN A 147 18.65 2.07 -8.24
CA ASN A 147 17.46 2.64 -8.85
C ASN A 147 16.62 1.55 -9.52
N GLY A 148 15.68 0.98 -8.78
CA GLY A 148 14.78 -0.02 -9.33
C GLY A 148 13.52 -0.15 -8.49
N LYS A 149 12.41 -0.51 -9.14
CA LYS A 149 11.15 -0.79 -8.45
C LYS A 149 11.28 -2.01 -7.55
N ALA A 150 12.03 -3.03 -8.00
CA ALA A 150 12.23 -4.27 -7.24
C ALA A 150 12.98 -4.02 -5.93
N GLU A 151 14.03 -3.19 -5.97
CA GLU A 151 14.80 -2.81 -4.78
C GLU A 151 13.95 -2.02 -3.79
N GLY A 152 13.12 -1.10 -4.30
CA GLY A 152 12.14 -0.38 -3.48
C GLY A 152 11.11 -1.32 -2.83
N MET A 153 10.63 -2.32 -3.57
CA MET A 153 9.69 -3.33 -3.04
C MET A 153 10.37 -4.21 -1.98
N LEU A 154 11.62 -4.64 -2.21
CA LEU A 154 12.39 -5.41 -1.22
C LEU A 154 12.58 -4.61 0.07
N LEU A 155 12.96 -3.33 -0.04
CA LEU A 155 13.07 -2.42 1.09
C LEU A 155 11.76 -2.34 1.87
N ALA A 156 10.62 -2.21 1.17
CA ALA A 156 9.30 -2.17 1.81
C ALA A 156 8.95 -3.46 2.54
N MET A 157 9.32 -4.62 1.98
CA MET A 157 9.14 -5.92 2.66
C MET A 157 9.93 -5.98 3.96
N MET A 158 11.20 -5.55 3.95
CA MET A 158 12.05 -5.52 5.14
C MET A 158 11.44 -4.60 6.21
N ILE A 159 10.98 -3.41 5.82
CA ILE A 159 10.33 -2.46 6.73
C ILE A 159 9.04 -3.06 7.31
N SER A 160 8.22 -3.71 6.48
CA SER A 160 6.97 -4.36 6.92
C SER A 160 7.24 -5.44 7.98
N MET A 161 8.31 -6.21 7.81
CA MET A 161 8.77 -7.19 8.81
C MET A 161 9.21 -6.51 10.12
N MET A 162 9.99 -5.42 10.02
CA MET A 162 10.46 -4.66 11.19
C MET A 162 9.31 -4.09 12.01
N VAL A 163 8.26 -3.61 11.37
CA VAL A 163 7.04 -3.09 12.02
C VAL A 163 6.00 -4.19 12.30
N LYS A 164 6.40 -5.46 12.15
CA LYS A 164 5.62 -6.66 12.49
C LYS A 164 4.28 -6.78 11.76
N LYS A 165 4.19 -6.28 10.53
CA LYS A 165 3.03 -6.53 9.69
C LYS A 165 3.05 -7.97 9.16
N GLN A 166 1.89 -8.62 9.12
CA GLN A 166 1.77 -10.02 8.70
C GLN A 166 1.52 -10.15 7.20
N PHE A 167 0.92 -9.13 6.61
CA PHE A 167 0.57 -9.08 5.20
C PHE A 167 1.11 -7.81 4.56
N ILE A 168 1.41 -7.90 3.28
CA ILE A 168 1.88 -6.78 2.47
C ILE A 168 1.17 -6.78 1.12
N GLY A 169 0.68 -5.62 0.71
CA GLY A 169 0.12 -5.35 -0.62
C GLY A 169 0.95 -4.31 -1.37
N PHE A 170 0.99 -4.39 -2.70
CA PHE A 170 1.69 -3.48 -3.59
C PHE A 170 0.73 -2.89 -4.62
#